data_a6d3643d40dff1577f17c8a641b2af70
#
_entry.id   a6d3643d40dff1577f17c8a641b2af70
#
_cell.length_a   1.000
_cell.length_b   1.000
_cell.length_c   1.000
_cell.angle_alpha   90.00
_cell.angle_beta   90.00
_cell.angle_gamma   90.00
#
_symmetry.space_group_name_H-M   'P 1'
#
loop_
_entity.id
_entity.type
_entity.pdbx_description
1 polymer ?
#
loop_
_entity_poly.entity_id
_entity_poly.type
_entity_poly.pdbx_seq_one_letter_code
_entity_poly.pdbx_strand_id
1 'polypeptide(L)'
;GIPEVSFLTNGSKLHLSYMKRLIDAGLDNMTISIDGMDDVYNSIRMPLTFDKTLKKIRTLREYMKANKIDKPLLKIQGIWPAIKENPELYYDTFEPLVDLIAFNPLIDYLHNDDEIEYIDNFYCPQPYQRLVIGASGKVSMCSSDDFQDVEIGDINHESVYKVWHGKRFDAVRKQHQKKDGFL
;
A
#
# COMPACT_ATOMS: atom_id res chain seq x y z
N GLY A 1 7.04 19.44 9.48
CA GLY A 1 6.82 18.83 8.15
C GLY A 1 6.45 17.37 8.27
N ILE A 2 6.04 16.74 7.19
CA ILE A 2 5.82 15.30 7.13
C ILE A 2 7.21 14.64 7.03
N PRO A 3 7.55 13.71 7.95
CA PRO A 3 8.91 13.15 8.03
C PRO A 3 9.23 12.20 6.87
N GLU A 4 8.21 11.54 6.30
CA GLU A 4 8.36 10.59 5.20
C GLU A 4 7.09 10.58 4.35
N VAL A 5 7.27 10.57 3.03
CA VAL A 5 6.19 10.45 2.04
C VAL A 5 6.42 9.22 1.19
N SER A 6 5.44 8.33 1.18
CA SER A 6 5.49 7.11 0.36
C SER A 6 4.16 6.89 -0.37
N PHE A 7 4.19 6.15 -1.49
CA PHE A 7 2.97 5.71 -2.13
C PHE A 7 3.12 4.33 -2.79
N LEU A 8 1.98 3.68 -2.97
CA LEU A 8 1.84 2.42 -3.68
C LEU A 8 1.26 2.67 -5.07
N THR A 9 1.78 1.98 -6.08
CA THR A 9 1.34 2.11 -7.47
C THR A 9 1.30 0.77 -8.21
N ASN A 10 0.39 0.64 -9.17
CA ASN A 10 0.42 -0.47 -10.12
C ASN A 10 1.40 -0.26 -11.30
N GLY A 11 2.12 0.84 -11.33
CA GLY A 11 3.07 1.16 -12.40
C GLY A 11 2.48 1.68 -13.71
N SER A 12 1.14 1.84 -13.82
CA SER A 12 0.51 2.31 -15.06
C SER A 12 1.06 3.67 -15.51
N LYS A 13 1.21 4.59 -14.56
CA LYS A 13 1.75 5.95 -14.79
C LYS A 13 3.23 6.09 -14.49
N LEU A 14 3.99 5.00 -14.46
CA LEU A 14 5.43 5.00 -14.22
C LEU A 14 6.19 5.47 -15.47
N HIS A 15 5.99 6.72 -15.86
CA HIS A 15 6.73 7.39 -16.94
C HIS A 15 7.84 8.23 -16.34
N LEU A 16 9.01 8.24 -16.98
CA LEU A 16 10.19 8.93 -16.45
C LEU A 16 9.93 10.42 -16.18
N SER A 17 9.16 11.09 -17.06
CA SER A 17 8.81 12.51 -16.87
C SER A 17 7.97 12.75 -15.60
N TYR A 18 7.07 11.82 -15.26
CA TYR A 18 6.29 11.90 -14.03
C TYR A 18 7.14 11.58 -12.80
N MET A 19 8.00 10.55 -12.92
CA MET A 19 8.91 10.17 -11.84
C MET A 19 9.91 11.25 -11.48
N LYS A 20 10.45 11.98 -12.46
CA LYS A 20 11.30 13.15 -12.21
C LYS A 20 10.60 14.18 -11.30
N ARG A 21 9.35 14.48 -11.59
CA ARG A 21 8.57 15.43 -10.76
C ARG A 21 8.39 14.94 -9.31
N LEU A 22 8.19 13.65 -9.11
CA LEU A 22 8.06 13.07 -7.76
C LEU A 22 9.41 13.07 -7.02
N ILE A 23 10.50 12.78 -7.72
CA ILE A 23 11.86 12.89 -7.19
C ILE A 23 12.14 14.33 -6.77
N ASP A 24 11.87 15.29 -7.65
CA ASP A 24 12.07 16.73 -7.39
C ASP A 24 11.19 17.24 -6.24
N ALA A 25 10.03 16.64 -6.05
CA ALA A 25 9.13 16.93 -4.93
C ALA A 25 9.55 16.28 -3.60
N GLY A 26 10.61 15.46 -3.59
CA GLY A 26 11.15 14.84 -2.38
C GLY A 26 10.44 13.57 -1.94
N LEU A 27 9.94 12.76 -2.88
CA LEU A 27 9.36 11.45 -2.55
C LEU A 27 10.41 10.56 -1.88
N ASP A 28 10.07 9.94 -0.73
CA ASP A 28 10.99 9.10 0.02
C ASP A 28 10.93 7.62 -0.39
N ASN A 29 9.73 7.07 -0.61
CA ASN A 29 9.54 5.65 -0.93
C ASN A 29 8.47 5.45 -1.99
N MET A 30 8.66 4.46 -2.85
CA MET A 30 7.67 4.02 -3.80
C MET A 30 7.59 2.50 -3.84
N THR A 31 6.38 1.97 -3.62
CA THR A 31 6.10 0.54 -3.77
C THR A 31 5.37 0.30 -5.09
N ILE A 32 5.89 -0.58 -5.92
CA ILE A 32 5.29 -0.98 -7.20
C ILE A 32 4.71 -2.39 -7.03
N SER A 33 3.42 -2.53 -7.30
CA SER A 33 2.73 -3.83 -7.22
C SER A 33 3.02 -4.66 -8.46
N ILE A 34 3.67 -5.81 -8.26
CA ILE A 34 4.01 -6.76 -9.34
C ILE A 34 3.57 -8.16 -8.90
N ASP A 35 2.41 -8.59 -9.35
CA ASP A 35 1.84 -9.89 -9.01
C ASP A 35 2.20 -10.92 -10.08
N GLY A 36 3.31 -11.63 -9.85
CA GLY A 36 3.87 -12.59 -10.78
C GLY A 36 4.68 -11.97 -11.91
N MET A 37 4.99 -12.76 -12.91
CA MET A 37 5.73 -12.37 -14.11
C MET A 37 4.98 -12.83 -15.35
N ASP A 38 5.36 -12.32 -16.52
CA ASP A 38 4.88 -12.71 -17.83
C ASP A 38 3.35 -12.85 -17.90
N ASP A 39 2.83 -14.01 -18.26
CA ASP A 39 1.39 -14.25 -18.43
C ASP A 39 0.63 -14.18 -17.09
N VAL A 40 1.24 -14.55 -15.98
CA VAL A 40 0.63 -14.42 -14.66
C VAL A 40 0.37 -12.95 -14.36
N TYR A 41 1.40 -12.10 -14.51
CA TYR A 41 1.25 -10.65 -14.34
C TYR A 41 0.21 -10.08 -15.31
N ASN A 42 0.31 -10.47 -16.59
CA ASN A 42 -0.57 -9.96 -17.64
C ASN A 42 -2.04 -10.27 -17.35
N SER A 43 -2.34 -11.45 -16.79
CA SER A 43 -3.71 -11.84 -16.44
C SER A 43 -4.27 -11.09 -15.23
N ILE A 44 -3.45 -10.83 -14.21
CA ILE A 44 -3.87 -10.19 -12.96
C ILE A 44 -3.95 -8.67 -13.13
N ARG A 45 -3.02 -8.07 -13.87
CA ARG A 45 -2.83 -6.62 -13.94
C ARG A 45 -3.31 -5.96 -15.24
N MET A 46 -4.23 -6.60 -15.96
CA MET A 46 -4.80 -5.99 -17.17
C MET A 46 -5.22 -4.53 -16.98
N PRO A 47 -4.99 -3.65 -17.97
CA PRO A 47 -4.39 -3.88 -19.28
C PRO A 47 -2.85 -3.74 -19.31
N LEU A 48 -2.18 -3.79 -18.16
CA LEU A 48 -0.72 -3.70 -18.07
C LEU A 48 -0.08 -5.00 -18.57
N THR A 49 1.13 -4.89 -19.14
CA THR A 49 1.93 -6.05 -19.51
C THR A 49 3.26 -6.04 -18.76
N PHE A 50 3.74 -7.22 -18.42
CA PHE A 50 4.96 -7.42 -17.65
C PHE A 50 6.16 -6.71 -18.30
N ASP A 51 6.42 -6.98 -19.58
CA ASP A 51 7.55 -6.38 -20.31
C ASP A 51 7.56 -4.86 -20.28
N LYS A 52 6.39 -4.24 -20.49
CA LYS A 52 6.29 -2.77 -20.47
C LYS A 52 6.52 -2.22 -19.07
N THR A 53 6.02 -2.90 -18.05
CA THR A 53 6.19 -2.47 -16.66
C THR A 53 7.64 -2.65 -16.22
N LEU A 54 8.24 -3.81 -16.51
CA LEU A 54 9.65 -4.08 -16.24
C LEU A 54 10.58 -3.08 -16.94
N LYS A 55 10.30 -2.76 -18.20
CA LYS A 55 11.05 -1.74 -18.94
C LYS A 55 11.00 -0.37 -18.27
N LYS A 56 9.83 0.04 -17.77
CA LYS A 56 9.68 1.32 -17.05
C LYS A 56 10.52 1.34 -15.75
N ILE A 57 10.51 0.22 -14.99
CA ILE A 57 11.29 0.09 -13.76
C ILE A 57 12.79 0.17 -14.07
N ARG A 58 13.26 -0.54 -15.11
CA ARG A 58 14.66 -0.47 -15.56
C ARG A 58 15.05 0.96 -15.93
N THR A 59 14.24 1.61 -16.76
CA THR A 59 14.50 3.00 -17.19
C THR A 59 14.57 3.96 -15.99
N LEU A 60 13.71 3.79 -15.00
CA LEU A 60 13.74 4.58 -13.76
C LEU A 60 15.04 4.33 -12.98
N ARG A 61 15.39 3.07 -12.75
CA ARG A 61 16.62 2.71 -12.01
C ARG A 61 17.87 3.20 -12.72
N GLU A 62 17.94 3.06 -14.04
CA GLU A 62 19.06 3.58 -14.85
C GLU A 62 19.17 5.09 -14.72
N TYR A 63 18.06 5.80 -14.79
CA TYR A 63 18.04 7.25 -14.60
C TYR A 63 18.53 7.64 -13.19
N MET A 64 18.06 6.98 -12.16
CA MET A 64 18.48 7.25 -10.78
C MET A 64 19.98 7.01 -10.60
N LYS A 65 20.49 5.87 -11.09
CA LYS A 65 21.93 5.55 -11.03
C LYS A 65 22.78 6.58 -11.79
N ALA A 66 22.39 6.95 -13.00
CA ALA A 66 23.12 7.91 -13.82
C ALA A 66 23.20 9.32 -13.21
N ASN A 67 22.18 9.69 -12.43
CA ASN A 67 22.10 11.01 -11.79
C ASN A 67 22.44 10.99 -10.29
N LYS A 68 22.91 9.85 -9.74
CA LYS A 68 23.25 9.66 -8.31
C LYS A 68 22.11 10.04 -7.38
N ILE A 69 20.91 9.57 -7.72
CA ILE A 69 19.68 9.81 -6.98
C ILE A 69 19.43 8.60 -6.07
N ASP A 70 19.40 8.81 -4.76
CA ASP A 70 19.21 7.76 -3.75
C ASP A 70 17.75 7.58 -3.32
N LYS A 71 16.90 8.57 -3.63
CA LYS A 71 15.46 8.52 -3.31
C LYS A 71 14.60 8.78 -4.55
N PRO A 72 13.41 8.20 -4.63
CA PRO A 72 12.78 7.32 -3.63
C PRO A 72 13.43 5.94 -3.55
N LEU A 73 13.36 5.29 -2.39
CA LEU A 73 13.62 3.86 -2.30
C LEU A 73 12.53 3.13 -3.09
N LEU A 74 12.96 2.24 -3.98
CA LEU A 74 12.05 1.46 -4.81
C LEU A 74 11.80 0.11 -4.17
N LYS A 75 10.54 -0.21 -3.94
CA LYS A 75 10.08 -1.52 -3.44
C LYS A 75 9.19 -2.20 -4.47
N ILE A 76 9.42 -3.47 -4.72
CA ILE A 76 8.46 -4.35 -5.40
C ILE A 76 7.66 -5.10 -4.36
N GLN A 77 6.36 -5.18 -4.56
CA GLN A 77 5.46 -5.94 -3.72
C GLN A 77 4.52 -6.77 -4.57
N GLY A 78 4.53 -8.08 -4.36
CA GLY A 78 3.64 -9.04 -5.01
C GLY A 78 2.81 -9.84 -4.02
N ILE A 79 1.93 -10.70 -4.54
CA ILE A 79 1.20 -11.68 -3.75
C ILE A 79 1.87 -13.05 -3.89
N TRP A 80 2.00 -13.76 -2.76
CA TRP A 80 2.68 -15.05 -2.72
C TRP A 80 2.12 -16.08 -3.71
N PRO A 81 0.79 -16.28 -3.86
CA PRO A 81 0.24 -17.24 -4.82
C PRO A 81 0.67 -17.03 -6.27
N ALA A 82 0.94 -15.79 -6.67
CA ALA A 82 1.35 -15.46 -8.03
C ALA A 82 2.86 -15.66 -8.30
N ILE A 83 3.64 -15.93 -7.23
CA ILE A 83 5.10 -15.97 -7.29
C ILE A 83 5.64 -17.35 -6.87
N LYS A 84 4.88 -18.09 -6.07
CA LYS A 84 5.33 -19.32 -5.39
C LYS A 84 5.88 -20.42 -6.32
N GLU A 85 5.50 -20.43 -7.59
CA GLU A 85 5.97 -21.43 -8.55
C GLU A 85 7.43 -21.18 -8.97
N ASN A 86 7.89 -19.91 -8.95
CA ASN A 86 9.26 -19.56 -9.29
C ASN A 86 9.74 -18.30 -8.56
N PRO A 87 9.86 -18.34 -7.23
CA PRO A 87 10.22 -17.19 -6.42
C PRO A 87 11.67 -16.72 -6.68
N GLU A 88 12.57 -17.63 -7.02
CA GLU A 88 13.97 -17.32 -7.29
C GLU A 88 14.10 -16.47 -8.56
N LEU A 89 13.44 -16.86 -9.64
CA LEU A 89 13.45 -16.09 -10.89
C LEU A 89 12.83 -14.70 -10.69
N TYR A 90 11.77 -14.60 -9.88
CA TYR A 90 11.19 -13.31 -9.52
C TYR A 90 12.20 -12.44 -8.76
N TYR A 91 12.86 -13.00 -7.77
CA TYR A 91 13.89 -12.30 -7.00
C TYR A 91 15.03 -11.83 -7.90
N ASP A 92 15.63 -12.72 -8.69
CA ASP A 92 16.76 -12.43 -9.58
C ASP A 92 16.43 -11.36 -10.62
N THR A 93 15.16 -11.31 -11.06
CA THR A 93 14.71 -10.31 -12.02
C THR A 93 14.67 -8.90 -11.41
N PHE A 94 14.28 -8.78 -10.15
CA PHE A 94 14.03 -7.47 -9.52
C PHE A 94 15.14 -7.00 -8.59
N GLU A 95 15.94 -7.88 -8.01
CA GLU A 95 17.04 -7.53 -7.09
C GLU A 95 17.96 -6.43 -7.64
N PRO A 96 18.42 -6.47 -8.90
CA PRO A 96 19.29 -5.42 -9.44
C PRO A 96 18.57 -4.09 -9.72
N LEU A 97 17.24 -4.07 -9.65
CA LEU A 97 16.41 -2.94 -10.06
C LEU A 97 15.78 -2.17 -8.91
N VAL A 98 15.67 -2.77 -7.73
CA VAL A 98 14.95 -2.19 -6.59
C VAL A 98 15.75 -2.30 -5.31
N ASP A 99 15.31 -1.63 -4.27
CA ASP A 99 15.98 -1.62 -2.96
C ASP A 99 15.36 -2.65 -2.02
N LEU A 100 14.10 -3.03 -2.25
CA LEU A 100 13.36 -4.01 -1.45
C LEU A 100 12.43 -4.86 -2.31
N ILE A 101 12.30 -6.13 -1.96
CA ILE A 101 11.30 -7.05 -2.51
C ILE A 101 10.49 -7.63 -1.35
N ALA A 102 9.17 -7.60 -1.46
CA ALA A 102 8.26 -8.12 -0.45
C ALA A 102 7.09 -8.88 -1.06
N PHE A 103 6.54 -9.78 -0.30
CA PHE A 103 5.37 -10.57 -0.66
C PHE A 103 4.30 -10.46 0.41
N ASN A 104 3.04 -10.38 -0.02
CA ASN A 104 1.90 -10.48 0.87
C ASN A 104 1.19 -11.82 0.62
N PRO A 105 0.58 -12.44 1.66
CA PRO A 105 -0.40 -13.47 1.42
C PRO A 105 -1.58 -12.87 0.63
N LEU A 106 -2.27 -13.71 -0.14
CA LEU A 106 -3.60 -13.36 -0.63
C LEU A 106 -4.59 -13.68 0.48
N ILE A 107 -5.27 -12.67 0.98
CA ILE A 107 -6.32 -12.84 1.97
C ILE A 107 -7.65 -12.73 1.22
N ASP A 108 -8.43 -13.80 1.25
CA ASP A 108 -9.78 -13.82 0.69
C ASP A 108 -10.78 -13.40 1.77
N TYR A 109 -11.13 -12.13 1.77
CA TYR A 109 -12.10 -11.59 2.72
C TYR A 109 -13.57 -11.95 2.38
N LEU A 110 -13.81 -12.45 1.16
CA LEU A 110 -15.18 -12.70 0.67
C LEU A 110 -15.61 -14.15 0.89
N HIS A 111 -14.67 -15.08 1.02
CA HIS A 111 -14.94 -16.52 1.13
C HIS A 111 -14.39 -17.13 2.42
N ASN A 112 -13.96 -16.30 3.36
CA ASN A 112 -13.50 -16.74 4.68
C ASN A 112 -14.71 -16.97 5.63
N ASP A 113 -15.64 -17.82 5.19
CA ASP A 113 -16.72 -18.31 6.05
C ASP A 113 -16.24 -19.38 7.06
N ASP A 114 -14.98 -19.80 6.92
CA ASP A 114 -14.36 -20.77 7.81
C ASP A 114 -13.85 -20.05 9.07
N GLU A 115 -14.52 -20.34 10.19
CA GLU A 115 -14.11 -20.11 11.57
C GLU A 115 -13.07 -18.98 11.78
N ILE A 116 -13.58 -17.75 11.83
CA ILE A 116 -12.75 -16.62 12.29
C ILE A 116 -12.39 -16.89 13.75
N GLU A 117 -11.15 -17.27 13.99
CA GLU A 117 -10.64 -17.44 15.35
C GLU A 117 -10.35 -16.06 15.94
N TYR A 118 -11.16 -15.64 16.89
CA TYR A 118 -10.95 -14.39 17.62
C TYR A 118 -9.93 -14.60 18.72
N ILE A 119 -8.90 -13.75 18.73
CA ILE A 119 -7.92 -13.74 19.83
C ILE A 119 -8.56 -13.06 21.03
N ASP A 120 -8.81 -13.82 22.08
CA ASP A 120 -9.31 -13.30 23.35
C ASP A 120 -8.46 -12.14 23.87
N ASN A 121 -9.11 -11.10 24.32
CA ASN A 121 -8.44 -9.91 24.85
C ASN A 121 -7.55 -9.14 23.86
N PHE A 122 -7.72 -9.34 22.57
CA PHE A 122 -6.99 -8.59 21.56
C PHE A 122 -7.37 -7.10 21.60
N TYR A 123 -6.33 -6.28 21.52
CA TYR A 123 -6.44 -4.84 21.44
C TYR A 123 -5.78 -4.35 20.15
N CYS A 124 -6.60 -3.86 19.22
CA CYS A 124 -6.08 -3.35 17.95
C CYS A 124 -5.37 -2.00 18.13
N PRO A 125 -4.08 -1.87 17.82
CA PRO A 125 -3.37 -0.59 17.94
C PRO A 125 -3.66 0.40 16.81
N GLN A 126 -4.27 -0.04 15.71
CA GLN A 126 -4.47 0.78 14.51
C GLN A 126 -5.13 2.14 14.77
N PRO A 127 -6.23 2.26 15.56
CA PRO A 127 -6.88 3.53 15.82
C PRO A 127 -6.01 4.56 16.58
N TYR A 128 -4.88 4.12 17.13
CA TYR A 128 -3.92 4.98 17.84
C TYR A 128 -2.69 5.34 17.00
N GLN A 129 -2.52 4.69 15.86
CA GLN A 129 -1.32 4.83 15.04
C GLN A 129 -1.61 5.41 13.66
N ARG A 130 -2.83 5.28 13.14
CA ARG A 130 -3.17 5.59 11.75
C ARG A 130 -4.49 6.33 11.63
N LEU A 131 -4.57 7.13 10.58
CA LEU A 131 -5.78 7.72 10.05
C LEU A 131 -5.89 7.27 8.58
N VAL A 132 -7.03 6.75 8.19
CA VAL A 132 -7.28 6.33 6.81
C VAL A 132 -8.22 7.32 6.17
N ILE A 133 -7.78 7.92 5.08
CA ILE A 133 -8.54 8.93 4.34
C ILE A 133 -8.82 8.36 2.95
N GLY A 134 -10.09 8.16 2.63
CA GLY A 134 -10.53 7.72 1.33
C GLY A 134 -10.35 8.79 0.25
N ALA A 135 -10.46 8.39 -1.01
CA ALA A 135 -10.34 9.30 -2.14
C ALA A 135 -11.42 10.41 -2.17
N SER A 136 -12.54 10.18 -1.51
CA SER A 136 -13.62 11.17 -1.33
C SER A 136 -13.32 12.23 -0.26
N GLY A 137 -12.28 12.05 0.55
CA GLY A 137 -11.98 12.85 1.73
C GLY A 137 -12.64 12.35 3.01
N LYS A 138 -13.49 11.33 2.94
CA LYS A 138 -14.05 10.68 4.12
C LYS A 138 -12.98 9.90 4.87
N VAL A 139 -13.07 9.92 6.19
CA VAL A 139 -12.12 9.25 7.09
C VAL A 139 -12.80 8.05 7.70
N SER A 140 -12.23 6.87 7.46
CA SER A 140 -12.67 5.60 8.04
C SER A 140 -11.85 5.21 9.26
N MET A 141 -12.36 4.23 10.01
CA MET A 141 -11.75 3.73 11.23
C MET A 141 -10.38 3.08 10.97
N CYS A 142 -10.29 2.26 9.94
CA CYS A 142 -9.05 1.57 9.54
C CYS A 142 -9.09 1.18 8.06
N SER A 143 -8.00 0.58 7.57
CA SER A 143 -7.89 0.11 6.18
C SER A 143 -8.72 -1.14 5.87
N SER A 144 -9.24 -1.83 6.89
CA SER A 144 -10.13 -3.00 6.72
C SER A 144 -11.61 -2.64 6.74
N ASP A 145 -11.94 -1.35 6.90
CA ASP A 145 -13.28 -0.79 6.72
C ASP A 145 -13.43 -0.38 5.24
N ASP A 146 -13.49 -1.39 4.37
CA ASP A 146 -13.49 -1.21 2.91
C ASP A 146 -14.72 -0.46 2.40
N PHE A 147 -15.85 -0.62 3.07
CA PHE A 147 -17.11 0.07 2.73
C PHE A 147 -17.25 1.44 3.38
N GLN A 148 -16.31 1.82 4.27
CA GLN A 148 -16.36 3.05 5.05
C GLN A 148 -17.65 3.17 5.88
N ASP A 149 -18.09 2.05 6.47
CA ASP A 149 -19.31 1.98 7.27
C ASP A 149 -19.20 2.77 8.58
N VAL A 150 -17.96 2.89 9.10
CA VAL A 150 -17.68 3.68 10.30
C VAL A 150 -17.00 4.99 9.92
N GLU A 151 -17.81 5.99 9.53
CA GLU A 151 -17.29 7.32 9.20
C GLU A 151 -16.83 8.07 10.46
N ILE A 152 -15.54 8.34 10.53
CA ILE A 152 -14.90 9.07 11.64
C ILE A 152 -14.96 10.58 11.43
N GLY A 153 -14.86 11.04 10.18
CA GLY A 153 -14.87 12.45 9.82
C GLY A 153 -14.73 12.68 8.31
N ASP A 154 -14.65 13.92 7.91
CA ASP A 154 -14.48 14.33 6.51
C ASP A 154 -13.50 15.49 6.41
N ILE A 155 -12.34 15.27 5.78
CA ILE A 155 -11.29 16.28 5.63
C ILE A 155 -11.64 17.39 4.63
N ASN A 156 -12.74 17.26 3.89
CA ASN A 156 -13.27 18.37 3.10
C ASN A 156 -13.87 19.47 3.99
N HIS A 157 -14.27 19.13 5.22
CA HIS A 157 -14.94 20.03 6.16
C HIS A 157 -14.17 20.23 7.46
N GLU A 158 -13.24 19.32 7.80
CA GLU A 158 -12.51 19.33 9.04
C GLU A 158 -11.01 19.17 8.79
N SER A 159 -10.15 19.71 9.64
CA SER A 159 -8.72 19.41 9.58
C SER A 159 -8.42 17.99 10.06
N VAL A 160 -7.36 17.39 9.52
CA VAL A 160 -6.86 16.08 9.98
C VAL A 160 -6.67 16.04 11.50
N TYR A 161 -6.16 17.16 12.08
CA TYR A 161 -5.99 17.31 13.54
C TYR A 161 -7.31 17.21 14.29
N LYS A 162 -8.39 17.88 13.80
CA LYS A 162 -9.71 17.84 14.44
C LYS A 162 -10.33 16.43 14.35
N VAL A 163 -10.19 15.76 13.22
CA VAL A 163 -10.68 14.39 13.06
C VAL A 163 -9.95 13.45 14.02
N TRP A 164 -8.60 13.53 14.06
CA TRP A 164 -7.77 12.68 14.91
C TRP A 164 -8.09 12.80 16.40
N HIS A 165 -8.39 14.04 16.87
CA HIS A 165 -8.74 14.34 18.26
C HIS A 165 -10.25 14.46 18.50
N GLY A 166 -11.05 14.11 17.49
CA GLY A 166 -12.51 14.24 17.52
C GLY A 166 -13.20 13.17 18.36
N LYS A 167 -14.41 13.51 18.83
CA LYS A 167 -15.22 12.61 19.67
C LYS A 167 -15.55 11.28 19.00
N ARG A 168 -15.74 11.26 17.66
CA ARG A 168 -16.05 10.04 16.90
C ARG A 168 -14.90 9.06 16.96
N PHE A 169 -13.67 9.54 16.71
CA PHE A 169 -12.48 8.68 16.76
C PHE A 169 -12.14 8.26 18.21
N ASP A 170 -12.38 9.13 19.18
CA ASP A 170 -12.23 8.79 20.61
C ASP A 170 -13.23 7.71 21.04
N ALA A 171 -14.46 7.72 20.52
CA ALA A 171 -15.44 6.67 20.78
C ALA A 171 -14.97 5.30 20.26
N VAL A 172 -14.43 5.25 19.03
CA VAL A 172 -13.83 4.02 18.46
C VAL A 172 -12.68 3.51 19.33
N ARG A 173 -11.76 4.41 19.73
CA ARG A 173 -10.66 4.04 20.63
C ARG A 173 -11.13 3.46 21.94
N LYS A 174 -12.15 4.08 22.56
CA LYS A 174 -12.75 3.59 23.81
C LYS A 174 -13.41 2.24 23.66
N GLN A 175 -14.05 1.98 22.51
CA GLN A 175 -14.64 0.67 22.23
C GLN A 175 -13.54 -0.38 22.10
N HIS A 176 -12.49 -0.12 21.35
CA HIS A 176 -11.33 -1.02 21.27
C HIS A 176 -10.67 -1.28 22.65
N GLN A 177 -10.63 -0.27 23.54
CA GLN A 177 -10.10 -0.45 24.90
C GLN A 177 -10.94 -1.44 25.74
N LYS A 178 -12.24 -1.51 25.50
CA LYS A 178 -13.11 -2.49 26.14
C LYS A 178 -12.97 -3.90 25.58
N LYS A 179 -12.13 -4.05 24.53
CA LYS A 179 -11.94 -5.30 23.80
C LYS A 179 -13.17 -5.80 23.01
N ASP A 180 -14.11 -4.89 22.75
CA ASP A 180 -15.34 -5.12 21.97
C ASP A 180 -15.18 -4.55 20.54
N GLY A 181 -13.99 -4.50 20.02
CA GLY A 181 -13.63 -3.80 18.77
C GLY A 181 -14.08 -4.49 17.48
N PHE A 182 -14.79 -5.61 17.58
CA PHE A 182 -15.25 -6.41 16.44
C PHE A 182 -16.80 -6.51 16.37
N LEU A 183 -17.49 -5.53 16.88
CA LEU A 183 -18.95 -5.45 16.77
C LEU A 183 -19.36 -4.66 15.53
#